data_92ab26176dfb881814ef866792c2ecf3
#
_entry.id   92ab26176dfb881814ef866792c2ecf3
#
_cell.length_a   1.000
_cell.length_b   1.000
_cell.length_c   1.000
_cell.angle_alpha   90.00
_cell.angle_beta   90.00
_cell.angle_gamma   90.00
#
_symmetry.space_group_name_H-M   'P 1'
#
loop_
_entity.id
_entity.type
_entity.pdbx_description
1 polymer ?
#
loop_
_entity_poly.entity_id
_entity_poly.type
_entity_poly.pdbx_seq_one_letter_code
_entity_poly.pdbx_strand_id
1 'polypeptide(L)'
;MLIVGSGLTMVDQVLSLLEAGHAGPLIAVSRRGLLPQVHAPVAELSWEPGDLPPPGRVAPLMRWLREQARLREAQGGTWRDVADAIRPHLQAIWHGLPTASRQSFLQGLPDPHGQAAEQPCLHLG
;
A
#
# COMPACT_ATOMS: atom_id res chain seq x y z
N MET A 1 11.19 -15.70 -18.65
CA MET A 1 10.37 -16.29 -17.54
C MET A 1 9.16 -15.42 -17.28
N LEU A 2 8.01 -15.98 -16.94
CA LEU A 2 6.79 -15.23 -16.61
C LEU A 2 6.49 -15.37 -15.12
N ILE A 3 6.23 -14.25 -14.42
CA ILE A 3 5.87 -14.19 -13.01
C ILE A 3 4.48 -13.57 -12.88
N VAL A 4 3.59 -14.21 -12.15
CA VAL A 4 2.24 -13.70 -11.88
C VAL A 4 2.24 -13.01 -10.51
N GLY A 5 1.91 -11.73 -10.50
CA GLY A 5 2.01 -10.86 -9.34
C GLY A 5 3.23 -9.95 -9.40
N SER A 6 3.13 -8.75 -8.81
CA SER A 6 4.20 -7.75 -8.77
C SER A 6 4.50 -7.28 -7.34
N GLY A 7 4.26 -8.15 -6.35
CA GLY A 7 4.56 -7.88 -4.94
C GLY A 7 6.02 -8.15 -4.57
N LEU A 8 6.35 -8.09 -3.29
CA LEU A 8 7.70 -8.32 -2.77
C LEU A 8 8.24 -9.70 -3.14
N THR A 9 7.40 -10.73 -3.14
CA THR A 9 7.79 -12.10 -3.57
C THR A 9 8.30 -12.12 -5.02
N MET A 10 7.72 -11.30 -5.91
CA MET A 10 8.23 -11.17 -7.28
C MET A 10 9.64 -10.58 -7.27
N VAL A 11 9.90 -9.56 -6.45
CA VAL A 11 11.23 -8.94 -6.33
C VAL A 11 12.24 -9.99 -5.85
N ASP A 12 11.93 -10.76 -4.81
CA ASP A 12 12.80 -11.81 -4.30
C ASP A 12 13.11 -12.88 -5.36
N GLN A 13 12.11 -13.28 -6.15
CA GLN A 13 12.29 -14.24 -7.23
C GLN A 13 13.16 -13.67 -8.36
N VAL A 14 12.96 -12.41 -8.73
CA VAL A 14 13.80 -11.74 -9.75
C VAL A 14 15.24 -11.67 -9.28
N LEU A 15 15.49 -11.26 -8.04
CA LEU A 15 16.84 -11.18 -7.48
C LEU A 15 17.51 -12.56 -7.48
N SER A 16 16.82 -13.59 -7.00
CA SER A 16 17.34 -14.97 -6.98
C SER A 16 17.68 -15.49 -8.38
N LEU A 17 16.87 -15.16 -9.39
CA LEU A 17 17.14 -15.53 -10.78
C LEU A 17 18.36 -14.81 -11.35
N LEU A 18 18.52 -13.53 -11.06
CA LEU A 18 19.67 -12.75 -11.48
C LEU A 18 20.97 -13.28 -10.82
N GLU A 19 20.92 -13.58 -9.53
CA GLU A 19 22.04 -14.19 -8.79
C GLU A 19 22.40 -15.57 -9.35
N ALA A 20 21.42 -16.35 -9.81
CA ALA A 20 21.62 -17.63 -10.48
C ALA A 20 22.10 -17.50 -11.94
N GLY A 21 22.36 -16.28 -12.43
CA GLY A 21 22.86 -16.03 -13.78
C GLY A 21 21.82 -16.09 -14.89
N HIS A 22 20.54 -15.88 -14.57
CA HIS A 22 19.49 -15.84 -15.58
C HIS A 22 19.68 -14.62 -16.49
N ALA A 23 19.90 -14.87 -17.80
CA ALA A 23 20.14 -13.84 -18.81
C ALA A 23 18.93 -13.60 -19.75
N GLY A 24 17.84 -14.31 -19.57
CA GLY A 24 16.65 -14.18 -20.42
C GLY A 24 15.67 -13.10 -19.92
N PRO A 25 14.66 -12.75 -20.72
CA PRO A 25 13.66 -11.77 -20.33
C PRO A 25 12.85 -12.26 -19.12
N LEU A 26 12.62 -11.35 -18.17
CA LEU A 26 11.73 -11.54 -17.01
C LEU A 26 10.50 -10.66 -17.21
N ILE A 27 9.33 -11.26 -17.22
CA ILE A 27 8.07 -10.57 -17.42
C ILE A 27 7.22 -10.79 -16.17
N ALA A 28 6.84 -9.72 -15.50
CA ALA A 28 5.90 -9.77 -14.38
C ALA A 28 4.54 -9.21 -14.82
N VAL A 29 3.47 -9.96 -14.54
CA VAL A 29 2.11 -9.56 -14.85
C VAL A 29 1.32 -9.40 -13.57
N SER A 30 0.67 -8.25 -13.39
CA SER A 30 -0.23 -8.00 -12.27
C SER A 30 -1.44 -7.19 -12.69
N ARG A 31 -2.53 -7.28 -11.89
CA ARG A 31 -3.80 -6.61 -12.21
C ARG A 31 -3.70 -5.08 -12.36
N ARG A 32 -2.75 -4.44 -11.70
CA ARG A 32 -2.62 -2.97 -11.65
C ARG A 32 -1.26 -2.47 -12.14
N GLY A 33 -0.32 -3.35 -12.47
CA GLY A 33 1.04 -2.96 -12.88
C GLY A 33 1.84 -2.21 -11.80
N LEU A 34 1.39 -2.21 -10.54
CA LEU A 34 2.09 -1.51 -9.47
C LEU A 34 3.28 -2.33 -9.00
N LEU A 35 4.42 -1.66 -8.86
CA LEU A 35 5.64 -2.24 -8.29
C LEU A 35 5.78 -1.84 -6.81
N PRO A 36 6.41 -2.69 -5.98
CA PRO A 36 6.79 -2.32 -4.63
C PRO A 36 7.74 -1.12 -4.66
N GLN A 37 7.50 -0.19 -3.75
CA GLN A 37 8.39 0.96 -3.59
C GLN A 37 9.59 0.59 -2.72
N VAL A 38 10.75 1.16 -3.03
CA VAL A 38 11.96 0.99 -2.23
C VAL A 38 11.71 1.53 -0.81
N HIS A 39 12.20 0.80 0.20
CA HIS A 39 12.23 1.31 1.56
C HIS A 39 13.05 2.59 1.64
N ALA A 40 12.46 3.63 2.22
CA ALA A 40 13.13 4.89 2.49
C ALA A 40 13.13 5.13 4.01
N PRO A 41 14.12 5.85 4.54
CA PRO A 41 14.10 6.29 5.92
C PRO A 41 12.80 7.04 6.21
N VAL A 42 12.23 6.77 7.38
CA VAL A 42 11.02 7.43 7.88
C VAL A 42 11.47 8.40 8.97
N ALA A 43 11.03 9.65 8.88
CA ALA A 43 11.26 10.62 9.93
C ALA A 43 10.26 10.38 11.06
N GLU A 44 10.72 10.50 12.29
CA GLU A 44 9.88 10.28 13.46
C GLU A 44 8.69 11.25 13.46
N LEU A 45 7.50 10.69 13.45
CA LEU A 45 6.24 11.37 13.60
C LEU A 45 5.37 10.49 14.49
N SER A 46 4.83 11.07 15.54
CA SER A 46 3.93 10.36 16.44
C SER A 46 2.68 11.17 16.70
N TRP A 47 1.56 10.49 16.89
CA TRP A 47 0.30 11.09 17.29
C TRP A 47 -0.22 10.45 18.57
N GLU A 48 -0.84 11.27 19.39
CA GLU A 48 -1.65 10.78 20.48
C GLU A 48 -3.05 10.39 19.99
N PRO A 49 -3.78 9.51 20.67
CA PRO A 49 -5.14 9.13 20.28
C PRO A 49 -6.09 10.32 20.10
N GLY A 50 -5.86 11.42 20.82
CA GLY A 50 -6.65 12.65 20.73
C GLY A 50 -6.41 13.49 19.48
N ASP A 51 -5.32 13.27 18.77
CA ASP A 51 -4.99 13.97 17.51
C ASP A 51 -5.74 13.36 16.31
N LEU A 52 -6.22 12.14 16.50
CA LEU A 52 -6.90 11.41 15.43
C LEU A 52 -8.35 11.87 15.27
N PRO A 53 -8.91 11.82 14.05
CA PRO A 53 -10.32 12.11 13.84
C PRO A 53 -11.20 11.15 14.65
N PRO A 54 -12.41 11.60 15.04
CA PRO A 54 -13.34 10.76 15.79
C PRO A 54 -13.57 9.40 15.11
N PRO A 55 -13.61 8.31 15.89
CA PRO A 55 -13.82 6.98 15.35
C PRO A 55 -15.21 6.84 14.73
N GLY A 56 -15.37 5.89 13.80
CA GLY A 56 -16.68 5.50 13.27
C GLY A 56 -16.82 5.54 11.75
N ARG A 57 -16.02 6.32 11.04
CA ARG A 57 -16.12 6.42 9.58
C ARG A 57 -14.73 6.41 8.91
N VAL A 58 -14.56 5.58 7.88
CA VAL A 58 -13.30 5.46 7.14
C VAL A 58 -13.01 6.70 6.29
N ALA A 59 -14.02 7.28 5.64
CA ALA A 59 -13.83 8.38 4.71
C ALA A 59 -13.24 9.66 5.35
N PRO A 60 -13.70 10.13 6.53
CA PRO A 60 -13.05 11.23 7.24
C PRO A 60 -11.60 10.92 7.63
N LEU A 61 -11.32 9.70 8.11
CA LEU A 61 -9.97 9.28 8.44
C LEU A 61 -9.04 9.32 7.21
N MET A 62 -9.49 8.79 6.07
CA MET A 62 -8.70 8.81 4.84
C MET A 62 -8.47 10.22 4.29
N ARG A 63 -9.44 11.13 4.48
CA ARG A 63 -9.27 12.54 4.11
C ARG A 63 -8.22 13.20 4.99
N TRP A 64 -8.31 12.99 6.29
CA TRP A 64 -7.36 13.51 7.25
C TRP A 64 -5.94 12.99 6.99
N LEU A 65 -5.76 11.68 6.76
CA LEU A 65 -4.46 11.10 6.43
C LEU A 65 -3.85 11.70 5.16
N ARG A 66 -4.64 11.94 4.11
CA ARG A 66 -4.16 12.59 2.89
C ARG A 66 -3.73 14.03 3.16
N GLU A 67 -4.43 14.74 4.02
CA GLU A 67 -4.06 16.10 4.42
C GLU A 67 -2.77 16.10 5.22
N GLN A 68 -2.62 15.18 6.20
CA GLN A 68 -1.37 15.02 6.93
C GLN A 68 -0.19 14.70 6.00
N ALA A 69 -0.39 13.84 5.00
CA ALA A 69 0.64 13.53 4.01
C ALA A 69 1.06 14.77 3.21
N ARG A 70 0.12 15.59 2.75
CA ARG A 70 0.41 16.84 2.04
C ARG A 70 1.17 17.84 2.92
N LEU A 71 0.74 18.01 4.18
CA LEU A 71 1.42 18.88 5.13
C LEU A 71 2.85 18.40 5.41
N ARG A 72 3.02 17.09 5.54
CA ARG A 72 4.34 16.50 5.77
C ARG A 72 5.26 16.67 4.57
N GLU A 73 4.76 16.48 3.37
CA GLU A 73 5.50 16.70 2.13
C GLU A 73 5.91 18.17 1.96
N ALA A 74 5.05 19.12 2.32
CA ALA A 74 5.37 20.55 2.33
C ALA A 74 6.49 20.91 3.33
N GLN A 75 6.71 20.09 4.36
CA GLN A 75 7.79 20.23 5.36
C GLN A 75 9.07 19.46 4.98
N GLY A 76 9.12 18.87 3.79
CA GLY A 76 10.26 18.09 3.31
C GLY A 76 10.27 16.63 3.77
N GLY A 77 9.22 16.16 4.44
CA GLY A 77 9.02 14.75 4.77
C GLY A 77 8.32 13.99 3.64
N THR A 78 7.79 12.81 3.96
CA THR A 78 7.11 11.95 2.99
C THR A 78 5.79 11.41 3.56
N TRP A 79 4.91 10.93 2.67
CA TRP A 79 3.70 10.21 3.07
C TRP A 79 4.00 8.96 3.92
N ARG A 80 5.24 8.42 3.83
CA ARG A 80 5.68 7.25 4.62
C ARG A 80 5.74 7.56 6.10
N ASP A 81 6.14 8.79 6.47
CA ASP A 81 6.17 9.25 7.86
C ASP A 81 4.76 9.15 8.46
N VAL A 82 3.75 9.60 7.70
CA VAL A 82 2.34 9.54 8.09
C VAL A 82 1.83 8.09 8.17
N ALA A 83 2.20 7.24 7.20
CA ALA A 83 1.81 5.83 7.19
C ALA A 83 2.42 5.06 8.37
N ASP A 84 3.63 5.41 8.78
CA ASP A 84 4.29 4.78 9.93
C ASP A 84 3.69 5.28 11.26
N ALA A 85 3.43 6.57 11.36
CA ALA A 85 2.82 7.19 12.55
C ALA A 85 1.40 6.68 12.85
N ILE A 86 0.59 6.36 11.82
CA ILE A 86 -0.77 5.80 12.04
C ILE A 86 -0.75 4.32 12.41
N ARG A 87 0.31 3.60 12.10
CA ARG A 87 0.40 2.14 12.27
C ARG A 87 0.07 1.65 13.68
N PRO A 88 0.57 2.26 14.78
CA PRO A 88 0.24 1.84 16.15
C PRO A 88 -1.27 1.96 16.47
N HIS A 89 -1.98 2.85 15.78
CA HIS A 89 -3.39 3.16 16.04
C HIS A 89 -4.36 2.33 15.20
N LEU A 90 -3.87 1.65 14.14
CA LEU A 90 -4.72 0.97 13.16
C LEU A 90 -5.63 -0.09 13.79
N GLN A 91 -5.15 -0.83 14.77
CA GLN A 91 -5.95 -1.85 15.44
C GLN A 91 -7.10 -1.23 16.24
N ALA A 92 -6.83 -0.21 17.02
CA ALA A 92 -7.83 0.51 17.80
C ALA A 92 -8.87 1.18 16.87
N ILE A 93 -8.42 1.83 15.80
CA ILE A 93 -9.27 2.42 14.78
C ILE A 93 -10.20 1.35 14.17
N TRP A 94 -9.64 0.20 13.77
CA TRP A 94 -10.41 -0.88 13.17
C TRP A 94 -11.49 -1.43 14.11
N HIS A 95 -11.15 -1.65 15.37
CA HIS A 95 -12.10 -2.11 16.36
C HIS A 95 -13.18 -1.06 16.70
N GLY A 96 -12.84 0.21 16.62
CA GLY A 96 -13.78 1.32 16.83
C GLY A 96 -14.75 1.56 15.65
N LEU A 97 -14.52 0.96 14.48
CA LEU A 97 -15.41 1.09 13.33
C LEU A 97 -16.68 0.25 13.51
N PRO A 98 -17.87 0.79 13.18
CA PRO A 98 -19.09 0.00 13.06
C PRO A 98 -18.93 -1.14 12.05
N THR A 99 -19.62 -2.26 12.29
CA THR A 99 -19.53 -3.45 11.40
C THR A 99 -19.86 -3.10 9.94
N ALA A 100 -20.88 -2.27 9.71
CA ALA A 100 -21.23 -1.82 8.37
C ALA A 100 -20.09 -1.05 7.67
N SER A 101 -19.37 -0.18 8.41
CA SER A 101 -18.23 0.55 7.87
C SER A 101 -17.05 -0.37 7.53
N ARG A 102 -16.80 -1.39 8.36
CA ARG A 102 -15.78 -2.42 8.09
C ARG A 102 -16.13 -3.24 6.85
N GLN A 103 -17.38 -3.67 6.72
CA GLN A 103 -17.85 -4.42 5.55
C GLN A 103 -17.74 -3.58 4.26
N SER A 104 -18.20 -2.32 4.28
CA SER A 104 -18.06 -1.42 3.13
C SER A 104 -16.62 -1.19 2.72
N PHE A 105 -15.72 -1.06 3.68
CA PHE A 105 -14.29 -0.92 3.41
C PHE A 105 -13.71 -2.17 2.75
N LEU A 106 -14.02 -3.36 3.27
CA LEU A 106 -13.56 -4.63 2.71
C LEU A 106 -14.15 -4.91 1.31
N GLN A 107 -15.41 -4.53 1.07
CA GLN A 107 -16.04 -4.65 -0.25
C GLN A 107 -15.47 -3.64 -1.26
N GLY A 108 -15.01 -2.48 -0.82
CA GLY A 108 -14.33 -1.49 -1.66
C GLY A 108 -12.88 -1.84 -1.97
N LEU A 109 -12.28 -2.78 -1.23
CA LEU A 109 -11.01 -3.37 -1.62
C LEU A 109 -11.26 -4.31 -2.81
N PRO A 110 -10.45 -4.23 -3.88
CA PRO A 110 -10.59 -5.18 -4.96
C PRO A 110 -10.40 -6.59 -4.40
N ASP A 111 -11.38 -7.44 -4.68
CA ASP A 111 -11.36 -8.84 -4.31
C ASP A 111 -10.04 -9.49 -4.78
N PRO A 112 -9.19 -10.04 -3.89
CA PRO A 112 -7.98 -10.73 -4.29
C PRO A 112 -8.26 -11.97 -5.16
N HIS A 113 -9.54 -12.43 -5.20
CA HIS A 113 -10.00 -13.57 -6.00
C HIS A 113 -11.03 -13.20 -7.07
N GLY A 114 -11.41 -11.91 -7.19
CA GLY A 114 -12.41 -11.42 -8.15
C GLY A 114 -11.85 -11.22 -9.54
N GLN A 115 -12.52 -11.81 -10.48
CA GLN A 115 -12.40 -11.87 -11.94
C GLN A 115 -11.51 -10.79 -12.59
N ALA A 116 -10.52 -11.26 -13.35
CA ALA A 116 -9.63 -10.48 -14.17
C ALA A 116 -10.40 -9.62 -15.19
N ALA A 117 -10.41 -8.31 -14.99
CA ALA A 117 -10.59 -7.40 -16.10
C ALA A 117 -9.28 -7.36 -16.90
N GLU A 118 -9.35 -7.70 -18.16
CA GLU A 118 -8.23 -7.65 -19.10
C GLU A 118 -7.57 -6.27 -19.08
N GLN A 119 -6.30 -6.22 -18.74
CA GLN A 119 -5.48 -5.02 -18.86
C GLN A 119 -4.20 -5.34 -19.66
N PRO A 120 -3.71 -4.36 -20.47
CA PRO A 120 -2.62 -4.59 -21.42
C PRO A 120 -1.29 -4.85 -20.70
N CYS A 121 -0.52 -5.75 -21.30
CA CYS A 121 0.84 -6.07 -20.89
C CYS A 121 1.77 -4.87 -21.12
N LEU A 122 2.40 -4.37 -20.06
CA LEU A 122 3.53 -3.44 -20.18
C LEU A 122 4.80 -4.26 -20.42
N HIS A 123 5.39 -4.09 -21.61
CA HIS A 123 6.73 -4.56 -21.91
C HIS A 123 7.74 -3.61 -21.25
N LEU A 124 8.53 -4.14 -20.33
CA LEU A 124 9.75 -3.49 -19.87
C LEU A 124 10.88 -3.95 -20.81
N GLY A 125 11.28 -3.07 -21.72
CA GLY A 125 12.45 -3.24 -22.58
C GLY A 125 13.73 -2.77 -21.87
#